data_5e13ad75279e69b9d4578a0cf9dd9a01
#
_entry.id   5e13ad75279e69b9d4578a0cf9dd9a01
#
_cell.length_a   1.000
_cell.length_b   1.000
_cell.length_c   1.000
_cell.angle_alpha   90.00
_cell.angle_beta   90.00
_cell.angle_gamma   90.00
#
_symmetry.space_group_name_H-M   'P 1'
#
loop_
_entity.id
_entity.type
_entity.pdbx_description
1 polymer ?
#
loop_
_entity_poly.entity_id
_entity_poly.type
_entity_poly.pdbx_seq_one_letter_code
_entity_poly.pdbx_strand_id
1 'polypeptide(L)'
;MASTGGGDVDYIYRVPHVNCALLYKSSPDPNRLDVIVLYCQPMTEDWIRAHTGMCIIDDSSTEKDIRLFQHLVFGQDKPILENQYPKRLPLDPRMETPIKADKMAIAYRRWLSDKGVKYGTIN
;
A
#
# COMPACT_ATOMS: atom_id res chain seq x y z
N MET A 1 1.27 23.57 0.46
CA MET A 1 -0.18 23.50 0.17
C MET A 1 -0.37 22.44 -0.90
N ALA A 2 -1.04 21.33 -0.58
CA ALA A 2 -1.36 20.34 -1.58
C ALA A 2 -2.28 21.00 -2.63
N SER A 3 -1.88 20.98 -3.90
CA SER A 3 -2.66 21.53 -4.98
C SER A 3 -3.92 20.69 -5.15
N THR A 4 -5.07 21.26 -4.86
CA THR A 4 -6.40 20.74 -5.22
C THR A 4 -6.70 20.97 -6.70
N GLY A 5 -5.73 20.76 -7.56
CA GLY A 5 -5.93 20.72 -8.99
C GLY A 5 -6.53 19.35 -9.35
N GLY A 6 -7.85 19.31 -9.60
CA GLY A 6 -8.54 18.11 -10.04
C GLY A 6 -8.13 17.73 -11.47
N GLY A 7 -6.96 17.12 -11.60
CA GLY A 7 -6.59 16.40 -12.80
C GLY A 7 -6.76 14.91 -12.53
N ASP A 8 -7.13 14.14 -13.55
CA ASP A 8 -7.14 12.68 -13.46
C ASP A 8 -5.72 12.21 -13.13
N VAL A 9 -5.59 11.52 -12.01
CA VAL A 9 -4.32 10.94 -11.56
C VAL A 9 -4.42 9.45 -11.71
N ASP A 10 -3.58 8.87 -12.54
CA ASP A 10 -3.49 7.44 -12.71
C ASP A 10 -2.62 6.83 -11.61
N TYR A 11 -3.13 5.76 -11.02
CA TYR A 11 -2.43 4.96 -10.03
C TYR A 11 -2.19 3.56 -10.56
N ILE A 12 -0.93 3.12 -10.55
CA ILE A 12 -0.55 1.75 -10.88
C ILE A 12 0.04 1.09 -9.66
N TYR A 13 -0.62 0.04 -9.16
CA TYR A 13 -0.12 -0.78 -8.07
C TYR A 13 0.64 -1.98 -8.63
N ARG A 14 1.81 -2.23 -8.07
CA ARG A 14 2.64 -3.40 -8.40
C ARG A 14 3.11 -4.08 -7.12
N VAL A 15 2.98 -5.38 -7.07
CA VAL A 15 3.49 -6.22 -5.97
C VAL A 15 4.61 -7.11 -6.50
N PRO A 16 5.87 -6.66 -6.44
CA PRO A 16 6.99 -7.44 -6.97
C PRO A 16 7.38 -8.60 -6.05
N HIS A 17 7.07 -8.50 -4.78
CA HIS A 17 7.38 -9.52 -3.76
C HIS A 17 6.28 -9.56 -2.69
N VAL A 18 6.18 -10.69 -1.96
CA VAL A 18 5.15 -10.97 -0.95
C VAL A 18 4.94 -9.82 0.05
N ASN A 19 6.00 -9.19 0.48
CA ASN A 19 5.95 -8.11 1.48
C ASN A 19 6.40 -6.76 0.91
N CYS A 20 6.24 -6.57 -0.40
CA CYS A 20 6.62 -5.32 -1.06
C CYS A 20 5.53 -4.88 -2.02
N ALA A 21 5.07 -3.64 -1.86
CA ALA A 21 4.15 -3.00 -2.78
C ALA A 21 4.74 -1.68 -3.29
N LEU A 22 4.53 -1.42 -4.57
CA LEU A 22 4.90 -0.18 -5.23
C LEU A 22 3.63 0.50 -5.73
N LEU A 23 3.52 1.78 -5.47
CA LEU A 23 2.49 2.64 -6.03
C LEU A 23 3.16 3.66 -6.94
N TYR A 24 2.84 3.58 -8.21
CA TYR A 24 3.22 4.58 -9.20
C TYR A 24 2.07 5.57 -9.34
N LYS A 25 2.38 6.84 -9.22
CA LYS A 25 1.41 7.93 -9.34
C LYS A 25 1.83 8.82 -10.50
N SER A 26 0.95 9.00 -11.48
CA SER A 26 1.19 9.93 -12.57
C SER A 26 1.25 11.37 -12.06
N SER A 27 2.07 12.16 -12.72
CA SER A 27 2.17 13.61 -12.53
C SER A 27 1.58 14.30 -13.77
N PRO A 28 1.18 15.58 -13.68
CA PRO A 28 0.81 16.37 -14.85
C PRO A 28 1.93 16.47 -15.88
N ASP A 29 3.19 16.35 -15.44
CA ASP A 29 4.34 16.23 -16.34
C ASP A 29 4.51 14.76 -16.74
N PRO A 30 4.36 14.39 -18.04
CA PRO A 30 4.45 13.00 -18.50
C PRO A 30 5.84 12.37 -18.33
N ASN A 31 6.87 13.19 -18.08
CA ASN A 31 8.23 12.71 -17.83
C ASN A 31 8.51 12.49 -16.33
N ARG A 32 7.54 12.75 -15.46
CA ARG A 32 7.66 12.62 -14.03
C ARG A 32 6.72 11.55 -13.52
N LEU A 33 7.23 10.69 -12.65
CA LEU A 33 6.49 9.63 -12.01
C LEU A 33 6.87 9.57 -10.54
N ASP A 34 5.91 9.78 -9.66
CA ASP A 34 6.12 9.57 -8.24
C ASP A 34 6.00 8.08 -7.92
N VAL A 35 6.89 7.58 -7.08
CA VAL A 35 6.86 6.18 -6.62
C VAL A 35 6.82 6.15 -5.10
N ILE A 36 5.79 5.51 -4.57
CA ILE A 36 5.67 5.22 -3.15
C ILE A 36 5.92 3.73 -2.97
N VAL A 37 6.79 3.40 -2.03
CA VAL A 37 7.18 2.02 -1.74
C VAL A 37 6.73 1.66 -0.33
N LEU A 38 6.15 0.48 -0.17
CA LEU A 38 5.83 -0.09 1.12
C LEU A 38 6.51 -1.45 1.25
N TYR A 39 7.36 -1.59 2.26
CA TYR A 39 7.90 -2.86 2.70
C TYR A 39 7.30 -3.25 4.03
N CYS A 40 6.74 -4.45 4.11
CA CYS A 40 6.17 -5.01 5.32
C CYS A 40 7.12 -6.05 5.90
N GLN A 41 7.82 -5.72 6.98
CA GLN A 41 8.68 -6.66 7.69
C GLN A 41 7.84 -7.45 8.69
N PRO A 42 7.66 -8.77 8.53
CA PRO A 42 6.99 -9.59 9.53
C PRO A 42 7.79 -9.60 10.83
N MET A 43 7.14 -9.25 11.93
CA MET A 43 7.70 -9.31 13.28
C MET A 43 7.16 -10.54 14.02
N THR A 44 5.85 -10.75 13.92
CA THR A 44 5.13 -11.95 14.36
C THR A 44 4.07 -12.29 13.32
N GLU A 45 3.26 -13.31 13.56
CA GLU A 45 2.14 -13.64 12.64
C GLU A 45 1.05 -12.56 12.58
N ASP A 46 0.95 -11.72 13.63
CA ASP A 46 -0.09 -10.69 13.77
C ASP A 46 0.47 -9.26 13.69
N TRP A 47 1.80 -9.10 13.66
CA TRP A 47 2.45 -7.80 13.68
C TRP A 47 3.50 -7.66 12.59
N ILE A 48 3.48 -6.51 11.93
CA ILE A 48 4.48 -6.11 10.96
C ILE A 48 5.13 -4.78 11.36
N ARG A 49 6.32 -4.56 10.87
CA ARG A 49 6.90 -3.22 10.80
C ARG A 49 6.79 -2.72 9.35
N ALA A 50 6.05 -1.63 9.17
CA ALA A 50 5.93 -0.99 7.87
C ALA A 50 7.10 -0.02 7.64
N HIS A 51 7.76 -0.15 6.51
CA HIS A 51 8.79 0.76 6.02
C HIS A 51 8.26 1.42 4.77
N THR A 52 8.07 2.72 4.81
CA THR A 52 7.62 3.50 3.65
C THR A 52 8.79 4.26 3.05
N GLY A 53 8.87 4.27 1.73
CA GLY A 53 9.81 5.09 0.97
C GLY A 53 9.06 5.89 -0.09
N MET A 54 9.56 7.08 -0.39
CA MET A 54 9.00 7.92 -1.45
C MET A 54 10.13 8.39 -2.37
N CYS A 55 9.92 8.20 -3.67
CA CYS A 55 10.74 8.77 -4.73
C CYS A 55 9.87 9.79 -5.45
N ILE A 56 9.97 11.04 -5.06
CA ILE A 56 9.17 12.14 -5.56
C ILE A 56 10.11 13.15 -6.21
N ILE A 57 9.75 13.63 -7.37
CA ILE A 57 10.44 14.75 -8.03
C ILE A 57 9.65 16.02 -7.67
N ASP A 58 10.02 16.63 -6.58
CA ASP A 58 9.43 17.89 -6.11
C ASP A 58 10.56 18.89 -5.84
N ASP A 59 10.58 19.97 -6.63
CA ASP A 59 11.61 21.02 -6.55
C ASP A 59 11.22 22.11 -5.53
N SER A 60 10.05 22.03 -4.91
CA SER A 60 9.48 23.06 -4.03
C SER A 60 9.40 22.68 -2.56
N SER A 61 9.28 21.39 -2.25
CA SER A 61 9.12 20.90 -0.88
C SER A 61 10.47 20.49 -0.27
N THR A 62 10.62 20.71 1.02
CA THR A 62 11.78 20.18 1.73
C THR A 62 11.58 18.69 2.05
N GLU A 63 12.68 17.97 2.28
CA GLU A 63 12.63 16.58 2.73
C GLU A 63 11.77 16.42 4.01
N LYS A 64 11.83 17.39 4.90
CA LYS A 64 11.02 17.42 6.12
C LYS A 64 9.53 17.51 5.82
N ASP A 65 9.13 18.35 4.86
CA ASP A 65 7.73 18.51 4.48
C ASP A 65 7.18 17.25 3.85
N ILE A 66 7.97 16.61 2.97
CA ILE A 66 7.61 15.33 2.34
C ILE A 66 7.44 14.23 3.38
N ARG A 67 8.37 14.12 4.34
CA ARG A 67 8.27 13.14 5.43
C ARG A 67 7.05 13.40 6.30
N LEU A 68 6.79 14.65 6.68
CA LEU A 68 5.64 15.02 7.50
C LEU A 68 4.33 14.67 6.79
N PHE A 69 4.24 14.98 5.50
CA PHE A 69 3.08 14.63 4.68
C PHE A 69 2.83 13.11 4.65
N GLN A 70 3.89 12.33 4.43
CA GLN A 70 3.77 10.86 4.43
C GLN A 70 3.34 10.30 5.78
N HIS A 71 3.86 10.83 6.88
CA HIS A 71 3.43 10.44 8.22
C HIS A 71 1.96 10.77 8.47
N LEU A 72 1.49 11.91 7.97
CA LEU A 72 0.10 12.31 8.11
C LEU A 72 -0.82 11.36 7.33
N VAL A 73 -0.50 11.05 6.08
CA VAL A 73 -1.29 10.16 5.23
C VAL A 73 -1.31 8.74 5.81
N PHE A 74 -0.16 8.19 6.13
CA PHE A 74 -0.08 6.85 6.74
C PHE A 74 -0.75 6.78 8.11
N GLY A 75 -0.70 7.86 8.88
CA GLY A 75 -1.36 7.98 10.17
C GLY A 75 -2.90 7.93 10.09
N GLN A 76 -3.48 8.28 8.94
CA GLN A 76 -4.93 8.14 8.70
C GLN A 76 -5.32 6.68 8.43
N ASP A 77 -4.48 5.92 7.72
CA ASP A 77 -4.75 4.53 7.39
C ASP A 77 -4.48 3.57 8.56
N LYS A 78 -3.46 3.88 9.36
CA LYS A 78 -2.98 3.02 10.45
C LYS A 78 -4.06 2.57 11.43
N PRO A 79 -4.93 3.44 11.98
CA PRO A 79 -5.99 3.02 12.90
C PRO A 79 -6.98 2.04 12.25
N ILE A 80 -7.26 2.22 10.96
CA ILE A 80 -8.17 1.35 10.21
C ILE A 80 -7.55 -0.04 10.07
N LEU A 81 -6.28 -0.10 9.68
CA LEU A 81 -5.54 -1.35 9.53
C LEU A 81 -5.38 -2.09 10.86
N GLU A 82 -5.07 -1.37 11.95
CA GLU A 82 -4.88 -1.95 13.29
C GLU A 82 -6.18 -2.46 13.92
N ASN A 83 -7.33 -1.98 13.44
CA ASN A 83 -8.65 -2.41 13.92
C ASN A 83 -9.32 -3.46 13.02
N GLN A 84 -8.66 -3.93 11.98
CA GLN A 84 -9.20 -5.00 11.16
C GLN A 84 -9.22 -6.34 11.90
N TYR A 85 -10.25 -7.13 11.66
CA TYR A 85 -10.40 -8.49 12.17
C TYR A 85 -10.83 -9.43 11.03
N PRO A 86 -10.21 -10.60 10.89
CA PRO A 86 -9.10 -11.14 11.71
C PRO A 86 -7.77 -10.40 11.48
N LYS A 87 -6.84 -10.52 12.44
CA LYS A 87 -5.51 -9.88 12.34
C LYS A 87 -4.63 -10.50 11.25
N ARG A 88 -4.72 -11.82 11.09
CA ARG A 88 -4.03 -12.53 10.01
C ARG A 88 -4.83 -12.40 8.71
N LEU A 89 -4.12 -12.36 7.62
CA LEU A 89 -4.73 -12.17 6.31
C LEU A 89 -5.52 -13.42 5.87
N PRO A 90 -6.85 -13.34 5.67
CA PRO A 90 -7.62 -14.42 5.09
C PRO A 90 -7.21 -14.65 3.63
N LEU A 91 -6.87 -15.88 3.27
CA LEU A 91 -6.58 -16.25 1.88
C LEU A 91 -7.85 -16.67 1.13
N ASP A 92 -8.85 -17.23 1.83
CA ASP A 92 -10.16 -17.53 1.23
C ASP A 92 -10.98 -16.23 1.09
N PRO A 93 -11.30 -15.81 -0.15
CA PRO A 93 -12.08 -14.59 -0.37
C PRO A 93 -13.50 -14.64 0.25
N ARG A 94 -14.01 -15.83 0.60
CA ARG A 94 -15.33 -15.99 1.24
C ARG A 94 -15.34 -15.58 2.71
N MET A 95 -14.18 -15.40 3.31
CA MET A 95 -14.05 -14.89 4.69
C MET A 95 -14.30 -13.38 4.79
N GLU A 96 -14.41 -12.70 3.66
CA GLU A 96 -14.66 -11.26 3.55
C GLU A 96 -15.79 -11.02 2.55
N THR A 97 -16.33 -9.81 2.50
CA THR A 97 -17.34 -9.38 1.53
C THR A 97 -16.70 -8.48 0.48
N PRO A 98 -16.10 -9.03 -0.57
CA PRO A 98 -15.38 -8.24 -1.56
C PRO A 98 -16.33 -7.42 -2.44
N ILE A 99 -15.91 -6.23 -2.82
CA ILE A 99 -16.57 -5.37 -3.80
C ILE A 99 -15.73 -5.25 -5.08
N LYS A 100 -16.26 -4.56 -6.09
CA LYS A 100 -15.53 -4.40 -7.38
C LYS A 100 -14.16 -3.75 -7.25
N ALA A 101 -13.96 -2.88 -6.25
CA ALA A 101 -12.69 -2.23 -5.97
C ALA A 101 -11.62 -3.20 -5.45
N ASP A 102 -12.01 -4.35 -4.88
CA ASP A 102 -11.10 -5.29 -4.22
C ASP A 102 -10.44 -6.29 -5.19
N LYS A 103 -10.56 -6.09 -6.50
CA LYS A 103 -10.00 -7.01 -7.50
C LYS A 103 -8.52 -7.30 -7.28
N MET A 104 -7.74 -6.25 -6.94
CA MET A 104 -6.32 -6.40 -6.68
C MET A 104 -6.06 -7.18 -5.39
N ALA A 105 -6.82 -6.91 -4.32
CA ALA A 105 -6.72 -7.62 -3.06
C ALA A 105 -7.03 -9.12 -3.23
N ILE A 106 -8.05 -9.46 -4.03
CA ILE A 106 -8.40 -10.85 -4.36
C ILE A 106 -7.28 -11.51 -5.16
N ALA A 107 -6.73 -10.83 -6.16
CA ALA A 107 -5.62 -11.34 -6.96
C ALA A 107 -4.37 -11.58 -6.11
N TYR A 108 -4.08 -10.68 -5.17
CA TYR A 108 -2.98 -10.81 -4.23
C TYR A 108 -3.14 -12.03 -3.31
N ARG A 109 -4.31 -12.25 -2.72
CA ARG A 109 -4.60 -13.42 -1.88
C ARG A 109 -4.42 -14.73 -2.65
N ARG A 110 -4.94 -14.79 -3.88
CA ARG A 110 -4.75 -15.95 -4.77
C ARG A 110 -3.28 -16.20 -5.04
N TRP A 111 -2.54 -15.17 -5.37
CA TRP A 111 -1.11 -15.26 -5.63
C TRP A 111 -0.31 -15.72 -4.38
N LEU A 112 -0.68 -15.27 -3.17
CA LEU A 112 -0.08 -15.78 -1.93
C LEU A 112 -0.39 -17.26 -1.71
N SER A 113 -1.62 -17.67 -1.96
CA SER A 113 -2.04 -19.08 -1.88
C SER A 113 -1.26 -19.95 -2.85
N ASP A 114 -1.13 -19.53 -4.11
CA ASP A 114 -0.37 -20.24 -5.16
C ASP A 114 1.12 -20.35 -4.80
N LYS A 115 1.66 -19.41 -4.07
CA LYS A 115 3.03 -19.45 -3.54
C LYS A 115 3.18 -20.28 -2.26
N GLY A 116 2.10 -20.77 -1.69
CA GLY A 116 2.11 -21.55 -0.45
C GLY A 116 2.46 -20.75 0.79
N VAL A 117 2.18 -19.43 0.79
CA VAL A 117 2.43 -18.58 1.95
C VAL A 117 1.48 -18.97 3.07
N LYS A 118 2.02 -19.25 4.27
CA LYS A 118 1.25 -19.64 5.45
C LYS A 118 1.46 -18.70 6.64
N TYR A 119 2.63 -18.09 6.72
CA TYR A 119 2.96 -17.20 7.84
C TYR A 119 2.14 -15.90 7.75
N GLY A 120 1.46 -15.56 8.84
CA GLY A 120 0.61 -14.35 8.88
C GLY A 120 -0.70 -14.46 8.10
N THR A 121 -1.08 -15.68 7.68
CA THR A 121 -2.32 -15.93 6.93
C THR A 121 -3.21 -16.95 7.62
N ILE A 122 -4.49 -16.98 7.24
CA ILE A 122 -5.47 -18.02 7.60
C ILE A 122 -6.19 -18.51 6.34
N ASN A 123 -6.47 -19.83 6.30
CA ASN A 123 -7.24 -20.48 5.24
C ASN A 123 -8.65 -20.78 5.73
#